data_6a64a959a35219e354bd4cd12c9b945d
#
_entry.id   6a64a959a35219e354bd4cd12c9b945d
#
_cell.length_a   1.000
_cell.length_b   1.000
_cell.length_c   1.000
_cell.angle_alpha   90.00
_cell.angle_beta   90.00
_cell.angle_gamma   90.00
#
_symmetry.space_group_name_H-M   'P 1'
#
loop_
_entity.id
_entity.type
_entity.pdbx_description
1 polymer ?
#
loop_
_entity_poly.entity_id
_entity_poly.type
_entity_poly.pdbx_seq_one_letter_code
_entity_poly.pdbx_strand_id
1 'polypeptide(L)'
;MSPLIELSNCFCAYQEFFRCLVFINKIQCLSFSTPSVQQHLIYKDCSEYYTIGKRSSELYRVTPDPRNSSFEVFCDMETMAGGWTVLQARVDGSTNFTRTWQDYKVGFGNLRREFWLGNDKIHLLTKSKDMILRIDLEDFNGVKLYALYDHFYVANEFLKYRLHVGNYNGTAGDALRFSKHYNHDLKFFTTPDRDNDRYPSGNCGLYYSSGWWFDACLSANLNGKYYHQKYRGVRNGIFWGTWPGISEAQPGCYKSSFKEVKMMIRPKHFKP
;
A
#
# COMPACT_ATOMS: atom_id res chain seq x y z
N MET A 1 52.94 -45.15 -23.33
CA MET A 1 52.16 -45.59 -22.16
C MET A 1 51.87 -44.37 -21.31
N SER A 2 50.69 -43.82 -21.42
CA SER A 2 50.25 -42.67 -20.59
C SER A 2 49.67 -43.20 -19.28
N PRO A 3 49.98 -42.58 -18.11
CA PRO A 3 49.38 -42.99 -16.86
C PRO A 3 47.97 -42.40 -16.76
N LEU A 4 47.00 -43.27 -16.48
CA LEU A 4 45.63 -42.94 -16.13
C LEU A 4 45.60 -42.10 -14.83
N ILE A 5 44.94 -40.96 -14.88
CA ILE A 5 44.66 -40.12 -13.71
C ILE A 5 43.38 -40.62 -13.06
N GLU A 6 43.46 -41.24 -11.90
CA GLU A 6 42.30 -41.56 -11.07
C GLU A 6 41.86 -40.28 -10.31
N LEU A 7 40.61 -39.86 -10.53
CA LEU A 7 39.96 -38.82 -9.77
C LEU A 7 39.31 -39.44 -8.53
N SER A 8 39.92 -39.28 -7.38
CA SER A 8 39.29 -39.63 -6.11
C SER A 8 38.47 -38.45 -5.57
N ASN A 9 37.21 -38.68 -5.38
CA ASN A 9 36.30 -37.71 -4.71
C ASN A 9 36.47 -37.85 -3.19
N CYS A 10 37.05 -36.83 -2.57
CA CYS A 10 37.05 -36.72 -1.11
C CYS A 10 35.80 -35.92 -0.67
N PHE A 11 34.91 -36.58 0.08
CA PHE A 11 33.81 -35.91 0.78
C PHE A 11 34.33 -35.31 2.09
N CYS A 12 34.26 -34.00 2.25
CA CYS A 12 34.44 -33.35 3.54
C CYS A 12 33.09 -32.83 4.02
N ALA A 13 32.80 -32.98 5.30
CA ALA A 13 31.49 -32.81 5.93
C ALA A 13 31.00 -31.34 6.07
N TYR A 14 31.36 -30.48 5.17
CA TYR A 14 30.78 -29.15 4.98
C TYR A 14 30.75 -28.81 3.49
N GLN A 15 29.65 -28.32 2.98
CA GLN A 15 29.26 -28.09 1.60
C GLN A 15 30.23 -27.24 0.75
N GLU A 16 31.47 -27.67 0.55
CA GLU A 16 32.38 -27.07 -0.42
C GLU A 16 32.96 -28.15 -1.31
N PHE A 17 32.81 -27.98 -2.64
CA PHE A 17 33.44 -28.87 -3.62
C PHE A 17 34.87 -28.47 -3.84
N PHE A 18 35.83 -29.35 -3.45
CA PHE A 18 37.24 -29.21 -3.77
C PHE A 18 37.59 -30.17 -4.90
N ARG A 19 38.22 -29.65 -5.96
CA ARG A 19 38.99 -30.48 -6.91
C ARG A 19 40.44 -30.49 -6.51
N CYS A 20 40.93 -31.66 -6.16
CA CYS A 20 42.36 -31.86 -5.86
C CYS A 20 43.08 -32.38 -7.12
N LEU A 21 44.13 -31.69 -7.53
CA LEU A 21 45.11 -32.19 -8.52
C LEU A 21 46.29 -32.80 -7.78
N VAL A 22 46.53 -34.08 -8.02
CA VAL A 22 47.68 -34.78 -7.42
C VAL A 22 48.85 -34.71 -8.41
N PHE A 23 49.87 -33.93 -8.06
CA PHE A 23 51.20 -34.02 -8.68
C PHE A 23 52.13 -34.82 -7.78
N ILE A 24 53.00 -35.60 -8.40
CA ILE A 24 53.96 -36.47 -7.70
C ILE A 24 54.73 -35.66 -6.66
N ASN A 25 54.50 -35.95 -5.37
CA ASN A 25 55.15 -35.39 -4.17
C ASN A 25 54.66 -34.04 -3.59
N LYS A 26 53.56 -33.42 -4.01
CA LYS A 26 52.90 -32.35 -3.24
C LYS A 26 51.41 -32.27 -3.57
N ILE A 27 50.55 -32.40 -2.54
CA ILE A 27 49.11 -32.10 -2.65
C ILE A 27 48.95 -30.60 -2.41
N GLN A 28 48.58 -29.85 -3.42
CA GLN A 28 48.10 -28.47 -3.27
C GLN A 28 46.60 -28.44 -3.51
N CYS A 29 45.84 -28.16 -2.46
CA CYS A 29 44.42 -27.87 -2.60
C CYS A 29 44.25 -26.42 -3.02
N LEU A 30 43.79 -26.19 -4.25
CA LEU A 30 43.36 -24.88 -4.71
C LEU A 30 41.92 -24.72 -4.28
N SER A 31 41.67 -23.84 -3.32
CA SER A 31 40.33 -23.42 -2.98
C SER A 31 39.81 -22.47 -4.08
N PHE A 32 38.93 -22.95 -4.92
CA PHE A 32 38.11 -22.05 -5.76
C PHE A 32 36.98 -21.54 -4.91
N SER A 33 37.05 -20.29 -4.43
CA SER A 33 35.90 -19.60 -3.94
C SER A 33 34.92 -19.39 -5.12
N THR A 34 33.87 -20.19 -5.16
CA THR A 34 32.72 -19.86 -6.01
C THR A 34 32.28 -18.46 -5.61
N PRO A 35 32.08 -17.51 -6.56
CA PRO A 35 31.48 -16.24 -6.20
C PRO A 35 30.16 -16.54 -5.54
N SER A 36 30.00 -16.15 -4.28
CA SER A 36 28.73 -16.22 -3.59
C SER A 36 27.77 -15.40 -4.44
N VAL A 37 26.85 -16.06 -5.15
CA VAL A 37 25.69 -15.40 -5.74
C VAL A 37 24.93 -14.90 -4.53
N GLN A 38 25.16 -13.65 -4.19
CA GLN A 38 24.38 -12.94 -3.20
C GLN A 38 22.96 -12.90 -3.75
N GLN A 39 22.14 -13.90 -3.41
CA GLN A 39 20.72 -13.89 -3.72
C GLN A 39 20.16 -12.63 -3.07
N HIS A 40 19.95 -11.58 -3.86
CA HIS A 40 19.21 -10.42 -3.40
C HIS A 40 17.81 -10.91 -3.00
N LEU A 41 17.62 -11.05 -1.70
CA LEU A 41 16.30 -11.39 -1.15
C LEU A 41 15.33 -10.30 -1.58
N ILE A 42 14.35 -10.68 -2.40
CA ILE A 42 13.31 -9.79 -2.92
C ILE A 42 12.12 -9.89 -1.99
N TYR A 43 11.80 -8.79 -1.32
CA TYR A 43 10.62 -8.68 -0.46
C TYR A 43 9.49 -8.01 -1.22
N LYS A 44 8.31 -8.60 -1.23
CA LYS A 44 7.16 -8.12 -2.01
C LYS A 44 6.33 -7.07 -1.29
N ASP A 45 6.30 -7.10 0.04
CA ASP A 45 5.52 -6.22 0.89
C ASP A 45 6.09 -6.20 2.33
N CYS A 46 5.50 -5.38 3.19
CA CYS A 46 5.95 -5.22 4.58
C CYS A 46 5.77 -6.47 5.44
N SER A 47 4.84 -7.36 5.11
CA SER A 47 4.63 -8.59 5.85
C SER A 47 5.82 -9.55 5.74
N GLU A 48 6.49 -9.57 4.60
CA GLU A 48 7.69 -10.39 4.41
C GLU A 48 8.86 -9.87 5.25
N TYR A 49 9.01 -8.55 5.39
CA TYR A 49 9.98 -7.96 6.32
C TYR A 49 9.68 -8.31 7.78
N TYR A 50 8.40 -8.29 8.16
CA TYR A 50 7.99 -8.69 9.50
C TYR A 50 8.33 -10.16 9.78
N THR A 51 8.12 -11.05 8.81
CA THR A 51 8.41 -12.50 8.94
C THR A 51 9.88 -12.78 9.19
N ILE A 52 10.79 -11.97 8.66
CA ILE A 52 12.24 -12.09 8.90
C ILE A 52 12.73 -11.31 10.14
N GLY A 53 11.82 -10.89 11.01
CA GLY A 53 12.15 -10.27 12.30
C GLY A 53 12.29 -8.75 12.29
N LYS A 54 12.01 -8.03 11.19
CA LYS A 54 11.98 -6.57 11.20
C LYS A 54 10.76 -6.08 11.98
N ARG A 55 10.99 -5.18 12.96
CA ARG A 55 9.94 -4.68 13.87
C ARG A 55 9.85 -3.15 13.93
N SER A 56 10.78 -2.44 13.30
CA SER A 56 10.76 -0.98 13.25
C SER A 56 9.82 -0.47 12.18
N SER A 57 8.95 0.48 12.52
CA SER A 57 8.09 1.19 11.56
C SER A 57 8.93 2.24 10.83
N GLU A 58 9.32 1.93 9.59
CA GLU A 58 10.21 2.76 8.77
C GLU A 58 10.05 2.49 7.26
N LEU A 59 10.93 3.09 6.45
CA LEU A 59 10.96 2.86 5.01
C LEU A 59 11.67 1.55 4.68
N TYR A 60 11.02 0.75 3.84
CA TYR A 60 11.57 -0.49 3.29
C TYR A 60 11.41 -0.52 1.77
N ARG A 61 12.30 -1.22 1.10
CA ARG A 61 12.28 -1.37 -0.36
C ARG A 61 11.60 -2.68 -0.75
N VAL A 62 10.53 -2.60 -1.53
CA VAL A 62 9.74 -3.75 -1.96
C VAL A 62 9.77 -3.93 -3.48
N THR A 63 9.61 -5.18 -3.92
CA THR A 63 9.51 -5.56 -5.34
C THR A 63 8.35 -6.54 -5.49
N PRO A 64 7.11 -6.06 -5.54
CA PRO A 64 5.93 -6.94 -5.63
C PRO A 64 5.90 -7.81 -6.88
N ASP A 65 6.45 -7.31 -7.99
CA ASP A 65 6.61 -8.02 -9.25
C ASP A 65 8.07 -7.87 -9.71
N PRO A 66 8.85 -8.97 -9.82
CA PRO A 66 10.28 -8.91 -10.20
C PRO A 66 10.55 -8.32 -11.58
N ARG A 67 9.53 -8.23 -12.45
CA ARG A 67 9.63 -7.62 -13.77
C ARG A 67 9.59 -6.08 -13.72
N ASN A 68 9.26 -5.51 -12.56
CA ASN A 68 9.20 -4.07 -12.33
C ASN A 68 10.31 -3.64 -11.37
N SER A 69 10.64 -2.34 -11.41
CA SER A 69 11.60 -1.73 -10.49
C SER A 69 11.08 -1.79 -9.05
N SER A 70 12.02 -1.97 -8.11
CA SER A 70 11.73 -1.85 -6.69
C SER A 70 11.40 -0.41 -6.30
N PHE A 71 10.58 -0.22 -5.27
CA PHE A 71 10.24 1.09 -4.72
C PHE A 71 10.18 1.08 -3.20
N GLU A 72 10.27 2.25 -2.60
CA GLU A 72 10.14 2.41 -1.16
C GLU A 72 8.67 2.50 -0.73
N VAL A 73 8.39 1.92 0.43
CA VAL A 73 7.11 1.99 1.13
C VAL A 73 7.35 2.25 2.61
N PHE A 74 6.42 2.87 3.30
CA PHE A 74 6.42 2.91 4.76
C PHE A 74 5.74 1.65 5.29
N CYS A 75 6.45 0.92 6.15
CA CYS A 75 5.91 -0.25 6.84
C CYS A 75 5.49 0.13 8.27
N ASP A 76 4.24 -0.10 8.61
CA ASP A 76 3.75 -0.05 9.98
C ASP A 76 3.92 -1.45 10.60
N MET A 77 4.86 -1.55 11.55
CA MET A 77 5.23 -2.80 12.20
C MET A 77 4.60 -2.96 13.60
N GLU A 78 3.74 -2.02 14.00
CA GLU A 78 3.15 -1.95 15.35
C GLU A 78 1.65 -2.26 15.34
N THR A 79 0.89 -1.67 14.41
CA THR A 79 -0.56 -1.81 14.37
C THR A 79 -0.97 -3.26 14.19
N MET A 80 -1.80 -3.80 15.11
CA MET A 80 -2.39 -5.15 15.01
C MET A 80 -1.36 -6.22 14.58
N ALA A 81 -0.27 -6.32 15.33
CA ALA A 81 0.84 -7.23 15.08
C ALA A 81 1.66 -6.96 13.81
N GLY A 82 1.62 -5.73 13.28
CA GLY A 82 2.53 -5.23 12.25
C GLY A 82 2.40 -5.82 10.85
N GLY A 83 3.42 -5.60 10.04
CA GLY A 83 3.51 -6.11 8.67
C GLY A 83 2.62 -5.37 7.66
N TRP A 84 2.15 -4.16 7.99
CA TRP A 84 1.30 -3.36 7.12
C TRP A 84 2.10 -2.48 6.16
N THR A 85 1.73 -2.51 4.89
CA THR A 85 2.24 -1.57 3.87
C THR A 85 1.30 -0.37 3.79
N VAL A 86 1.78 0.82 4.12
CA VAL A 86 0.97 2.04 4.11
C VAL A 86 0.83 2.57 2.68
N LEU A 87 -0.40 2.85 2.27
CA LEU A 87 -0.75 3.36 0.94
C LEU A 87 -0.96 4.86 0.93
N GLN A 88 -1.47 5.39 2.04
CA GLN A 88 -1.81 6.81 2.22
C GLN A 88 -1.70 7.18 3.69
N ALA A 89 -1.20 8.37 3.96
CA ALA A 89 -1.24 8.98 5.29
C ALA A 89 -1.63 10.45 5.21
N ARG A 90 -2.49 10.89 6.13
CA ARG A 90 -2.90 12.27 6.36
C ARG A 90 -2.62 12.61 7.82
N VAL A 91 -1.94 13.72 8.10
CA VAL A 91 -1.44 14.05 9.45
C VAL A 91 -1.63 15.52 9.81
N ASP A 92 -1.31 16.45 8.89
CA ASP A 92 -1.18 17.86 9.22
C ASP A 92 -1.52 18.84 8.08
N GLY A 93 -1.90 18.33 6.91
CA GLY A 93 -2.21 19.16 5.75
C GLY A 93 -0.99 19.76 5.04
N SER A 94 0.22 19.32 5.36
CA SER A 94 1.47 19.82 4.73
C SER A 94 1.58 19.43 3.25
N THR A 95 0.84 18.40 2.82
CA THR A 95 0.82 17.92 1.43
C THR A 95 -0.51 18.27 0.76
N ASN A 96 -0.43 18.94 -0.39
CA ASN A 96 -1.63 19.20 -1.22
C ASN A 96 -2.05 17.91 -1.94
N PHE A 97 -3.31 17.50 -1.75
CA PHE A 97 -3.92 16.33 -2.41
C PHE A 97 -4.82 16.71 -3.60
N THR A 98 -4.97 17.99 -3.92
CA THR A 98 -5.58 18.44 -5.18
C THR A 98 -4.54 18.28 -6.28
N ARG A 99 -4.52 17.14 -6.92
CA ARG A 99 -3.47 16.68 -7.82
C ARG A 99 -4.04 16.13 -9.12
N THR A 100 -3.19 16.05 -10.15
CA THR A 100 -3.52 15.50 -11.47
C THR A 100 -3.57 13.97 -11.45
N TRP A 101 -4.13 13.40 -12.50
CA TRP A 101 -4.07 11.95 -12.77
C TRP A 101 -2.65 11.42 -12.72
N GLN A 102 -1.73 12.13 -13.38
CA GLN A 102 -0.33 11.73 -13.43
C GLN A 102 0.32 11.72 -12.04
N ASP A 103 0.02 12.70 -11.20
CA ASP A 103 0.50 12.71 -9.82
C ASP A 103 -0.04 11.51 -9.03
N TYR A 104 -1.35 11.25 -9.11
CA TYR A 104 -1.97 10.10 -8.45
C TYR A 104 -1.47 8.76 -8.99
N LYS A 105 -1.13 8.69 -10.27
CA LYS A 105 -0.53 7.50 -10.90
C LYS A 105 0.81 7.15 -10.28
N VAL A 106 1.74 8.11 -10.19
CA VAL A 106 3.13 7.86 -9.75
C VAL A 106 3.29 7.96 -8.23
N GLY A 107 2.42 8.72 -7.55
CA GLY A 107 2.49 9.02 -6.13
C GLY A 107 3.16 10.36 -5.82
N PHE A 108 2.85 10.92 -4.65
CA PHE A 108 3.34 12.23 -4.19
C PHE A 108 3.39 12.29 -2.67
N GLY A 109 4.06 13.31 -2.15
CA GLY A 109 4.23 13.57 -0.72
C GLY A 109 5.49 12.93 -0.14
N ASN A 110 5.55 12.86 1.17
CA ASN A 110 6.66 12.31 1.93
C ASN A 110 6.21 11.02 2.64
N LEU A 111 6.79 9.88 2.32
CA LEU A 111 6.43 8.57 2.88
C LEU A 111 6.54 8.49 4.40
N ARG A 112 7.27 9.39 5.06
CA ARG A 112 7.36 9.49 6.53
C ARG A 112 6.32 10.42 7.15
N ARG A 113 5.49 11.09 6.33
CA ARG A 113 4.49 12.07 6.79
C ARG A 113 3.18 11.90 6.03
N GLU A 114 2.85 12.85 5.13
CA GLU A 114 1.65 12.78 4.29
C GLU A 114 2.01 12.37 2.86
N PHE A 115 1.32 11.39 2.33
CA PHE A 115 1.56 10.90 0.97
C PHE A 115 0.38 10.10 0.41
N TRP A 116 0.39 10.00 -0.90
CA TRP A 116 -0.28 8.96 -1.69
C TRP A 116 0.80 8.13 -2.36
N LEU A 117 0.79 6.81 -2.18
CA LEU A 117 1.86 5.92 -2.65
C LEU A 117 1.98 5.89 -4.18
N GLY A 118 0.85 6.09 -4.88
CA GLY A 118 0.74 6.01 -6.33
C GLY A 118 -0.06 4.79 -6.79
N ASN A 119 -1.00 5.02 -7.70
CA ASN A 119 -1.92 3.98 -8.17
C ASN A 119 -1.21 2.81 -8.86
N ASP A 120 -0.11 3.08 -9.61
CA ASP A 120 0.70 2.02 -10.22
C ASP A 120 1.31 1.10 -9.16
N LYS A 121 1.89 1.65 -8.10
CA LYS A 121 2.48 0.89 -7.01
C LYS A 121 1.43 0.13 -6.20
N ILE A 122 0.26 0.77 -5.95
CA ILE A 122 -0.87 0.13 -5.27
C ILE A 122 -1.38 -1.06 -6.09
N HIS A 123 -1.49 -0.89 -7.42
CA HIS A 123 -1.82 -2.00 -8.33
C HIS A 123 -0.81 -3.15 -8.22
N LEU A 124 0.49 -2.85 -8.28
CA LEU A 124 1.54 -3.88 -8.19
C LEU A 124 1.48 -4.65 -6.87
N LEU A 125 1.26 -3.97 -5.75
CA LEU A 125 1.11 -4.58 -4.43
C LEU A 125 -0.13 -5.48 -4.37
N THR A 126 -1.28 -4.98 -4.84
CA THR A 126 -2.57 -5.66 -4.66
C THR A 126 -2.81 -6.78 -5.68
N LYS A 127 -2.12 -6.78 -6.84
CA LYS A 127 -2.22 -7.89 -7.80
C LYS A 127 -1.37 -9.09 -7.40
N SER A 128 -0.38 -8.91 -6.54
CA SER A 128 0.59 -9.95 -6.21
C SER A 128 0.06 -10.98 -5.19
N LYS A 129 -0.86 -10.55 -4.33
CA LYS A 129 -1.45 -11.36 -3.25
C LYS A 129 -2.88 -10.88 -2.97
N ASP A 130 -3.70 -11.73 -2.38
CA ASP A 130 -4.99 -11.31 -1.80
C ASP A 130 -4.73 -10.46 -0.55
N MET A 131 -5.10 -9.17 -0.61
CA MET A 131 -4.82 -8.18 0.42
C MET A 131 -6.08 -7.81 1.19
N ILE A 132 -5.93 -7.57 2.48
CA ILE A 132 -6.91 -6.87 3.30
C ILE A 132 -6.55 -5.38 3.37
N LEU A 133 -7.55 -4.51 3.46
CA LEU A 133 -7.38 -3.08 3.67
C LEU A 133 -7.79 -2.72 5.09
N ARG A 134 -6.92 -2.00 5.79
CA ARG A 134 -7.25 -1.32 7.05
C ARG A 134 -7.15 0.19 6.87
N ILE A 135 -8.15 0.90 7.39
CA ILE A 135 -8.20 2.36 7.42
C ILE A 135 -8.35 2.76 8.89
N ASP A 136 -7.36 3.45 9.42
CA ASP A 136 -7.43 4.07 10.75
C ASP A 136 -7.77 5.54 10.58
N LEU A 137 -8.69 6.03 11.40
CA LEU A 137 -9.23 7.39 11.37
C LEU A 137 -9.20 7.98 12.78
N GLU A 138 -8.68 9.22 12.91
CA GLU A 138 -8.76 10.01 14.14
C GLU A 138 -9.44 11.35 13.86
N ASP A 139 -10.43 11.71 14.66
CA ASP A 139 -11.04 13.03 14.60
C ASP A 139 -10.30 14.05 15.48
N PHE A 140 -10.69 15.32 15.41
CA PHE A 140 -10.08 16.40 16.21
C PHE A 140 -10.45 16.36 17.70
N ASN A 141 -11.34 15.47 18.12
CA ASN A 141 -11.66 15.21 19.53
C ASN A 141 -10.83 14.05 20.10
N GLY A 142 -9.97 13.43 19.28
CA GLY A 142 -9.15 12.29 19.67
C GLY A 142 -9.87 10.94 19.60
N VAL A 143 -11.06 10.88 19.02
CA VAL A 143 -11.77 9.60 18.79
C VAL A 143 -11.07 8.85 17.67
N LYS A 144 -10.69 7.59 17.94
CA LYS A 144 -10.01 6.70 16.99
C LYS A 144 -10.89 5.52 16.65
N LEU A 145 -11.20 5.38 15.38
CA LEU A 145 -11.98 4.25 14.85
C LEU A 145 -11.29 3.69 13.61
N TYR A 146 -11.70 2.48 13.22
CA TYR A 146 -11.14 1.82 12.05
C TYR A 146 -12.20 1.18 11.17
N ALA A 147 -11.88 1.04 9.90
CA ALA A 147 -12.56 0.21 8.93
C ALA A 147 -11.61 -0.87 8.40
N LEU A 148 -12.06 -2.11 8.32
CA LEU A 148 -11.33 -3.24 7.80
C LEU A 148 -12.14 -3.89 6.67
N TYR A 149 -11.48 -4.17 5.53
CA TYR A 149 -12.08 -4.89 4.40
C TYR A 149 -11.28 -6.15 4.12
N ASP A 150 -11.96 -7.29 4.02
CA ASP A 150 -11.35 -8.61 3.90
C ASP A 150 -10.78 -8.92 2.52
N HIS A 151 -10.95 -8.00 1.58
CA HIS A 151 -10.34 -8.00 0.24
C HIS A 151 -10.11 -6.56 -0.23
N PHE A 152 -8.98 -6.30 -0.88
CA PHE A 152 -8.66 -5.01 -1.49
C PHE A 152 -7.79 -5.21 -2.72
N TYR A 153 -8.26 -4.70 -3.84
CA TYR A 153 -7.54 -4.74 -5.11
C TYR A 153 -7.81 -3.48 -5.93
N VAL A 154 -6.76 -2.94 -6.53
CA VAL A 154 -6.83 -1.83 -7.48
C VAL A 154 -6.35 -2.31 -8.84
N ALA A 155 -7.19 -2.21 -9.87
CA ALA A 155 -6.85 -2.58 -11.23
C ALA A 155 -5.75 -1.68 -11.81
N ASN A 156 -5.22 -2.03 -12.99
CA ASN A 156 -4.21 -1.23 -13.68
C ASN A 156 -4.79 0.05 -14.33
N GLU A 157 -3.93 0.89 -14.89
CA GLU A 157 -4.34 2.14 -15.55
C GLU A 157 -5.29 1.92 -16.73
N PHE A 158 -5.11 0.85 -17.51
CA PHE A 158 -6.01 0.53 -18.63
C PHE A 158 -7.46 0.33 -18.15
N LEU A 159 -7.64 -0.23 -16.96
CA LEU A 159 -8.91 -0.36 -16.27
C LEU A 159 -9.19 0.82 -15.32
N LYS A 160 -8.55 1.98 -15.56
CA LYS A 160 -8.77 3.23 -14.83
C LYS A 160 -8.65 3.05 -13.31
N TYR A 161 -7.72 2.20 -12.86
CA TYR A 161 -7.48 1.87 -11.44
C TYR A 161 -8.76 1.50 -10.69
N ARG A 162 -9.65 0.72 -11.31
CA ARG A 162 -10.92 0.31 -10.71
C ARG A 162 -10.70 -0.34 -9.35
N LEU A 163 -11.46 0.11 -8.34
CA LEU A 163 -11.43 -0.41 -6.98
C LEU A 163 -12.21 -1.72 -6.87
N HIS A 164 -11.72 -2.63 -6.05
CA HIS A 164 -12.44 -3.80 -5.57
C HIS A 164 -12.24 -3.93 -4.06
N VAL A 165 -13.32 -3.92 -3.29
CA VAL A 165 -13.31 -4.11 -1.84
C VAL A 165 -14.26 -5.21 -1.42
N GLY A 166 -13.82 -6.01 -0.44
CA GLY A 166 -14.59 -7.11 0.12
C GLY A 166 -15.56 -6.71 1.24
N ASN A 167 -15.80 -7.65 2.15
CA ASN A 167 -16.69 -7.44 3.27
C ASN A 167 -16.05 -6.54 4.33
N TYR A 168 -16.90 -5.72 4.93
CA TYR A 168 -16.54 -4.78 5.98
C TYR A 168 -16.57 -5.43 7.37
N ASN A 169 -15.63 -5.00 8.22
CA ASN A 169 -15.63 -5.12 9.67
C ASN A 169 -14.99 -3.87 10.27
N GLY A 170 -15.39 -3.46 11.47
CA GLY A 170 -14.75 -2.31 12.12
C GLY A 170 -15.72 -1.48 12.94
N THR A 171 -15.23 -0.32 13.39
CA THR A 171 -15.95 0.60 14.28
C THR A 171 -16.34 1.92 13.60
N ALA A 172 -15.75 2.24 12.43
CA ALA A 172 -16.00 3.50 11.72
C ALA A 172 -17.24 3.47 10.80
N GLY A 173 -17.85 2.31 10.60
CA GLY A 173 -18.92 2.10 9.61
C GLY A 173 -18.38 1.88 8.19
N ASP A 174 -19.20 1.29 7.32
CA ASP A 174 -18.83 0.94 5.95
C ASP A 174 -19.10 2.10 4.99
N ALA A 175 -18.17 3.04 4.85
CA ALA A 175 -18.33 4.14 3.91
C ALA A 175 -17.88 3.81 2.48
N LEU A 176 -17.16 2.72 2.23
CA LEU A 176 -16.78 2.35 0.86
C LEU A 176 -17.90 1.61 0.13
N ARG A 177 -18.81 0.93 0.87
CA ARG A 177 -19.93 0.18 0.32
C ARG A 177 -21.28 0.60 0.92
N PHE A 178 -21.36 1.84 1.41
CA PHE A 178 -22.46 2.36 2.23
C PHE A 178 -23.85 2.15 1.64
N SER A 179 -24.03 2.39 0.34
CA SER A 179 -25.34 2.25 -0.29
C SER A 179 -25.23 1.99 -1.79
N LYS A 180 -26.35 1.63 -2.42
CA LYS A 180 -26.42 1.45 -3.88
C LYS A 180 -26.09 2.74 -4.66
N HIS A 181 -26.33 3.92 -4.07
CA HIS A 181 -26.16 5.23 -4.72
C HIS A 181 -24.81 5.89 -4.43
N TYR A 182 -24.10 5.47 -3.35
CA TYR A 182 -22.81 6.04 -2.95
C TYR A 182 -21.84 4.90 -2.62
N ASN A 183 -21.54 4.10 -3.62
CA ASN A 183 -20.71 2.92 -3.50
C ASN A 183 -19.38 3.15 -4.23
N HIS A 184 -18.28 3.04 -3.53
CA HIS A 184 -16.92 3.16 -4.13
C HIS A 184 -16.40 1.85 -4.71
N ASP A 185 -16.98 0.70 -4.31
CA ASP A 185 -16.62 -0.58 -4.89
C ASP A 185 -16.97 -0.63 -6.38
N LEU A 186 -16.06 -1.17 -7.18
CA LEU A 186 -16.13 -1.28 -8.64
C LEU A 186 -16.12 0.07 -9.38
N LYS A 187 -15.83 1.19 -8.70
CA LYS A 187 -15.70 2.50 -9.37
C LYS A 187 -14.30 2.72 -9.90
N PHE A 188 -14.24 3.54 -10.95
CA PHE A 188 -13.00 3.99 -11.55
C PHE A 188 -12.40 5.14 -10.73
N PHE A 189 -11.08 5.27 -10.77
CA PHE A 189 -10.42 6.42 -10.16
C PHE A 189 -10.68 7.67 -11.02
N THR A 190 -11.05 8.76 -10.37
CA THR A 190 -11.31 10.06 -10.99
C THR A 190 -10.44 11.12 -10.33
N THR A 191 -9.91 12.05 -11.12
CA THR A 191 -9.14 13.21 -10.67
C THR A 191 -9.73 14.50 -11.24
N PRO A 192 -9.33 15.70 -10.75
CA PRO A 192 -9.84 16.96 -11.28
C PRO A 192 -9.66 17.14 -12.79
N ASP A 193 -8.58 16.58 -13.35
CA ASP A 193 -8.22 16.66 -14.77
C ASP A 193 -8.63 15.43 -15.59
N ARG A 194 -9.18 14.37 -14.95
CA ARG A 194 -9.62 13.15 -15.64
C ARG A 194 -10.87 12.56 -15.00
N ASP A 195 -11.99 12.77 -15.68
CA ASP A 195 -13.30 12.31 -15.26
C ASP A 195 -13.53 10.85 -15.69
N ASN A 196 -13.79 9.99 -14.73
CA ASN A 196 -14.19 8.59 -14.92
C ASN A 196 -15.34 8.20 -13.98
N ASP A 197 -15.94 9.16 -13.27
CA ASP A 197 -17.05 8.90 -12.35
C ASP A 197 -18.41 8.73 -13.05
N ARG A 198 -19.46 8.61 -12.29
CA ARG A 198 -20.81 8.38 -12.81
C ARG A 198 -21.73 9.59 -12.67
N TYR A 199 -21.20 10.73 -12.24
CA TYR A 199 -22.02 11.94 -12.08
C TYR A 199 -22.23 12.62 -13.45
N PRO A 200 -23.47 12.63 -13.99
CA PRO A 200 -23.69 13.01 -15.38
C PRO A 200 -23.55 14.50 -15.66
N SER A 201 -23.51 15.33 -14.60
CA SER A 201 -23.51 16.79 -14.71
C SER A 201 -22.17 17.44 -14.37
N GLY A 202 -21.10 16.66 -14.20
CA GLY A 202 -19.77 17.20 -13.88
C GLY A 202 -18.81 16.16 -13.33
N ASN A 203 -17.65 16.61 -12.97
CA ASN A 203 -16.56 15.79 -12.44
C ASN A 203 -16.48 15.90 -10.92
N CYS A 204 -16.73 14.79 -10.20
CA CYS A 204 -16.64 14.73 -8.74
C CYS A 204 -15.24 15.05 -8.23
N GLY A 205 -14.18 14.61 -8.93
CA GLY A 205 -12.80 14.92 -8.56
C GLY A 205 -12.50 16.42 -8.59
N LEU A 206 -13.03 17.13 -9.59
CA LEU A 206 -12.93 18.59 -9.69
C LEU A 206 -13.75 19.26 -8.58
N TYR A 207 -14.99 18.82 -8.37
CA TYR A 207 -15.90 19.40 -7.37
C TYR A 207 -15.38 19.23 -5.93
N TYR A 208 -14.82 18.05 -5.61
CA TYR A 208 -14.28 17.75 -4.27
C TYR A 208 -12.75 17.97 -4.16
N SER A 209 -12.12 18.48 -5.23
CA SER A 209 -10.70 18.86 -5.26
C SER A 209 -9.74 17.72 -4.87
N SER A 210 -9.98 16.52 -5.35
CA SER A 210 -9.19 15.33 -4.99
C SER A 210 -9.28 14.22 -6.03
N GLY A 211 -8.35 13.26 -5.95
CA GLY A 211 -8.47 11.98 -6.66
C GLY A 211 -9.06 10.90 -5.76
N TRP A 212 -10.11 10.21 -6.21
CA TRP A 212 -10.76 9.13 -5.48
C TRP A 212 -11.57 8.22 -6.42
N TRP A 213 -12.07 7.12 -5.92
CA TRP A 213 -13.00 6.23 -6.63
C TRP A 213 -14.44 6.72 -6.52
N PHE A 214 -14.72 7.88 -7.11
CA PHE A 214 -16.03 8.50 -7.03
C PHE A 214 -17.12 7.70 -7.77
N ASP A 215 -18.33 7.71 -7.22
CA ASP A 215 -19.58 7.28 -7.88
C ASP A 215 -20.29 8.51 -8.48
N ALA A 216 -21.38 8.95 -7.84
CA ALA A 216 -22.10 10.16 -8.21
C ALA A 216 -22.59 10.96 -6.96
N CYS A 217 -21.79 11.32 -5.98
CA CYS A 217 -20.31 11.31 -5.98
C CYS A 217 -19.70 10.40 -4.90
N LEU A 218 -19.96 10.62 -3.57
CA LEU A 218 -19.16 10.03 -2.50
C LEU A 218 -19.95 9.72 -1.22
N SER A 219 -19.53 8.65 -0.54
CA SER A 219 -19.73 8.42 0.89
C SER A 219 -18.40 8.41 1.68
N ALA A 220 -17.26 8.42 0.98
CA ALA A 220 -15.94 8.63 1.55
C ALA A 220 -15.05 9.44 0.60
N ASN A 221 -14.13 10.22 1.16
CA ASN A 221 -13.07 10.90 0.41
C ASN A 221 -11.87 11.14 1.33
N LEU A 222 -10.96 10.17 1.44
CA LEU A 222 -9.81 10.26 2.33
C LEU A 222 -8.68 11.11 1.73
N ASN A 223 -8.75 11.41 0.43
CA ASN A 223 -7.83 12.31 -0.28
C ASN A 223 -8.35 13.76 -0.32
N GLY A 224 -9.44 14.07 0.37
CA GLY A 224 -9.98 15.41 0.45
C GLY A 224 -9.03 16.42 1.07
N LYS A 225 -9.39 17.70 0.96
CA LYS A 225 -8.62 18.80 1.52
C LYS A 225 -8.50 18.67 3.04
N TYR A 226 -7.31 18.91 3.57
CA TYR A 226 -7.09 18.93 5.01
C TYR A 226 -7.62 20.23 5.61
N TYR A 227 -8.48 20.14 6.61
CA TYR A 227 -8.96 21.26 7.44
C TYR A 227 -8.64 20.94 8.89
N HIS A 228 -8.04 21.92 9.59
CA HIS A 228 -7.62 21.75 10.99
C HIS A 228 -8.78 21.62 11.98
N GLN A 229 -10.00 21.89 11.55
CA GLN A 229 -11.22 21.81 12.37
C GLN A 229 -12.47 21.74 11.48
N LYS A 230 -13.58 22.22 12.02
CA LYS A 230 -14.85 22.39 11.27
C LYS A 230 -14.69 23.47 10.18
N TYR A 231 -15.29 23.24 9.03
CA TYR A 231 -15.24 24.15 7.89
C TYR A 231 -16.65 24.36 7.29
N ARG A 232 -16.78 25.38 6.45
CA ARG A 232 -18.02 25.71 5.72
C ARG A 232 -17.83 25.56 4.22
N GLY A 233 -18.92 25.52 3.46
CA GLY A 233 -18.92 25.45 2.00
C GLY A 233 -19.03 24.04 1.45
N VAL A 234 -18.31 23.73 0.35
CA VAL A 234 -18.35 22.42 -0.30
C VAL A 234 -17.76 21.35 0.62
N ARG A 235 -18.35 20.16 0.63
CA ARG A 235 -17.85 19.00 1.41
C ARG A 235 -16.62 18.37 0.74
N ASN A 236 -15.56 19.14 0.61
CA ASN A 236 -14.30 18.73 -0.02
C ASN A 236 -13.18 18.38 0.97
N GLY A 237 -13.48 18.30 2.26
CA GLY A 237 -12.55 17.84 3.28
C GLY A 237 -12.36 16.31 3.26
N ILE A 238 -11.42 15.83 4.09
CA ILE A 238 -11.29 14.41 4.38
C ILE A 238 -12.59 13.94 5.00
N PHE A 239 -13.25 12.94 4.38
CA PHE A 239 -14.64 12.58 4.70
C PHE A 239 -14.81 11.06 4.80
N TRP A 240 -15.58 10.65 5.83
CA TRP A 240 -16.03 9.27 6.03
C TRP A 240 -17.50 9.32 6.49
N GLY A 241 -18.44 9.03 5.58
CA GLY A 241 -19.88 9.33 5.75
C GLY A 241 -20.60 8.50 6.81
N THR A 242 -20.03 7.37 7.20
CA THR A 242 -20.58 6.50 8.26
C THR A 242 -19.97 6.74 9.63
N TRP A 243 -19.14 7.79 9.79
CA TRP A 243 -18.56 8.15 11.08
C TRP A 243 -19.64 8.44 12.11
N PRO A 244 -19.59 7.86 13.33
CA PRO A 244 -20.55 8.15 14.40
C PRO A 244 -20.61 9.64 14.71
N GLY A 245 -21.82 10.21 14.72
CA GLY A 245 -22.05 11.63 14.98
C GLY A 245 -21.92 12.57 13.76
N ILE A 246 -21.60 12.07 12.56
CA ILE A 246 -21.83 12.82 11.32
C ILE A 246 -23.33 12.71 10.99
N SER A 247 -24.12 13.67 11.47
CA SER A 247 -25.53 13.82 11.11
C SER A 247 -25.67 14.80 9.94
N GLU A 248 -26.22 14.35 8.82
CA GLU A 248 -26.56 15.22 7.70
C GLU A 248 -27.75 16.16 8.02
N ALA A 249 -28.43 15.94 9.14
CA ALA A 249 -29.74 16.48 9.43
C ALA A 249 -29.78 17.88 10.08
N GLN A 250 -28.63 18.51 10.37
CA GLN A 250 -28.64 19.83 11.02
C GLN A 250 -28.35 20.96 10.01
N PRO A 251 -29.34 21.79 9.64
CA PRO A 251 -29.08 23.02 8.88
C PRO A 251 -28.10 23.93 9.63
N GLY A 252 -27.03 24.32 9.00
CA GLY A 252 -25.99 25.17 9.59
C GLY A 252 -24.82 24.45 10.24
N CYS A 253 -24.79 23.11 10.23
CA CYS A 253 -23.65 22.34 10.75
C CYS A 253 -22.37 22.61 9.97
N TYR A 254 -21.33 22.85 10.72
CA TYR A 254 -19.97 22.82 10.21
C TYR A 254 -19.64 21.41 9.76
N LYS A 255 -18.97 21.29 8.60
CA LYS A 255 -18.44 20.03 8.13
C LYS A 255 -17.18 19.70 8.92
N SER A 256 -17.08 18.48 9.41
CA SER A 256 -15.89 18.01 10.11
C SER A 256 -14.95 17.31 9.12
N SER A 257 -13.65 17.55 9.27
CA SER A 257 -12.60 16.80 8.63
C SER A 257 -11.92 15.91 9.65
N PHE A 258 -11.06 14.99 9.22
CA PHE A 258 -10.28 14.15 10.11
C PHE A 258 -8.92 14.75 10.40
N LYS A 259 -8.41 14.51 11.62
CA LYS A 259 -7.09 14.92 12.07
C LYS A 259 -6.01 14.02 11.47
N GLU A 260 -6.21 12.70 11.58
CA GLU A 260 -5.30 11.72 11.03
C GLU A 260 -6.07 10.62 10.27
N VAL A 261 -5.47 10.17 9.17
CA VAL A 261 -5.95 9.03 8.39
C VAL A 261 -4.75 8.21 7.94
N LYS A 262 -4.88 6.90 8.03
CA LYS A 262 -3.90 5.96 7.49
C LYS A 262 -4.62 4.83 6.76
N MET A 263 -4.33 4.67 5.45
CA MET A 263 -4.78 3.51 4.66
C MET A 263 -3.61 2.55 4.52
N MET A 264 -3.79 1.29 4.86
CA MET A 264 -2.73 0.29 4.81
C MET A 264 -3.25 -1.09 4.44
N ILE A 265 -2.40 -1.87 3.79
CA ILE A 265 -2.73 -3.23 3.32
C ILE A 265 -1.78 -4.26 3.91
N ARG A 266 -2.28 -5.49 4.00
CA ARG A 266 -1.51 -6.67 4.41
C ARG A 266 -2.09 -7.93 3.75
N PRO A 267 -1.29 -8.96 3.43
CA PRO A 267 -1.83 -10.22 2.92
C PRO A 267 -2.89 -10.82 3.86
N LYS A 268 -4.01 -11.28 3.29
CA LYS A 268 -5.16 -11.83 4.03
C LYS A 268 -4.77 -12.99 4.95
N HIS A 269 -3.81 -13.80 4.54
CA HIS A 269 -3.37 -14.98 5.28
C HIS A 269 -2.06 -14.76 6.07
N PHE A 270 -1.70 -13.48 6.30
CA PHE A 270 -0.54 -13.16 7.13
C PHE A 270 -0.71 -13.70 8.55
N LYS A 271 0.33 -14.40 9.02
CA LYS A 271 0.46 -14.88 10.41
C LYS A 271 1.66 -14.17 11.01
N PRO A 272 1.48 -13.37 12.08
CA PRO A 272 2.55 -12.62 12.75
C PRO A 272 3.55 -13.53 13.49
#